data_aceced96a79117ed59462260ec6891dd
#
_entry.id   aceced96a79117ed59462260ec6891dd
#
_cell.length_a   1.000
_cell.length_b   1.000
_cell.length_c   1.000
_cell.angle_alpha   90.00
_cell.angle_beta   90.00
_cell.angle_gamma   90.00
#
_symmetry.space_group_name_H-M   'P 1'
#
loop_
_entity.id
_entity.type
_entity.pdbx_description
1 polymer ?
#
loop_
_entity_poly.entity_id
_entity_poly.type
_entity_poly.pdbx_seq_one_letter_code
_entity_poly.pdbx_strand_id
1 'polypeptide(L)'
;FHWRVRLRVAGPCILLAAAVSIGLGNALSRDVVHIDLVGSANAPAVVVTQNDTAVVLFRGGASTQNAVENQLARRGVQTVELLVDLRTKPQTVCTLEAARTVRAEQMAANTAQELRCTPARVEVLRTRGGSLARLTIGNRQFVALSGNVELAEPVSAQWLLASPAKPTAVRYGNVLALRRYDWLESGDALPASLSLRRGGGRKAE
;
A
#
# COMPACT_ATOMS: atom_id res chain seq x y z
N PHE A 1 55.13 3.16 -19.90
CA PHE A 1 54.14 3.31 -21.02
C PHE A 1 52.90 2.44 -20.83
N HIS A 2 52.98 1.26 -20.21
CA HIS A 2 51.84 0.30 -20.00
C HIS A 2 50.77 0.77 -18.97
N TRP A 3 51.12 1.65 -18.06
CA TRP A 3 50.19 2.13 -17.04
C TRP A 3 49.07 3.03 -17.62
N ARG A 4 49.40 3.91 -18.55
CA ARG A 4 48.44 4.85 -19.17
C ARG A 4 47.39 4.16 -20.05
N VAL A 5 47.76 3.05 -20.68
CA VAL A 5 46.81 2.25 -21.49
C VAL A 5 45.81 1.50 -20.61
N ARG A 6 46.25 0.96 -19.46
CA ARG A 6 45.35 0.29 -18.49
C ARG A 6 44.30 1.23 -17.89
N LEU A 7 44.69 2.49 -17.60
CA LEU A 7 43.74 3.49 -17.11
C LEU A 7 42.68 3.90 -18.15
N ARG A 8 43.06 3.96 -19.44
CA ARG A 8 42.17 4.33 -20.54
C ARG A 8 41.10 3.26 -20.80
N VAL A 9 41.37 2.01 -20.51
CA VAL A 9 40.39 0.91 -20.67
C VAL A 9 39.62 0.64 -19.40
N ALA A 10 40.24 0.79 -18.23
CA ALA A 10 39.57 0.55 -16.92
C ALA A 10 38.42 1.54 -16.66
N GLY A 11 38.56 2.80 -17.02
CA GLY A 11 37.52 3.83 -16.84
C GLY A 11 36.20 3.49 -17.54
N PRO A 12 36.19 3.24 -18.85
CA PRO A 12 34.99 2.83 -19.57
C PRO A 12 34.38 1.52 -19.05
N CYS A 13 35.20 0.54 -18.66
CA CYS A 13 34.71 -0.73 -18.09
C CYS A 13 34.01 -0.56 -16.76
N ILE A 14 34.53 0.30 -15.88
CA ILE A 14 33.90 0.63 -14.58
C ILE A 14 32.57 1.34 -14.80
N LEU A 15 32.51 2.30 -15.71
CA LEU A 15 31.27 3.03 -16.06
C LEU A 15 30.23 2.09 -16.65
N LEU A 16 30.64 1.18 -17.53
CA LEU A 16 29.74 0.19 -18.13
C LEU A 16 29.22 -0.79 -17.07
N ALA A 17 30.07 -1.28 -16.18
CA ALA A 17 29.68 -2.16 -15.09
C ALA A 17 28.72 -1.45 -14.12
N ALA A 18 28.94 -0.18 -13.80
CA ALA A 18 28.04 0.63 -12.98
C ALA A 18 26.69 0.84 -13.68
N ALA A 19 26.67 1.18 -14.96
CA ALA A 19 25.45 1.35 -15.74
C ALA A 19 24.63 0.05 -15.84
N VAL A 20 25.29 -1.09 -16.06
CA VAL A 20 24.66 -2.41 -16.10
C VAL A 20 24.11 -2.76 -14.72
N SER A 21 24.84 -2.51 -13.63
CA SER A 21 24.40 -2.78 -12.27
C SER A 21 23.18 -1.94 -11.88
N ILE A 22 23.15 -0.66 -12.26
CA ILE A 22 22.00 0.23 -12.05
C ILE A 22 20.82 -0.24 -12.90
N GLY A 23 21.05 -0.59 -14.15
CA GLY A 23 20.01 -1.10 -15.05
C GLY A 23 19.38 -2.40 -14.56
N LEU A 24 20.20 -3.35 -14.10
CA LEU A 24 19.73 -4.61 -13.50
C LEU A 24 19.00 -4.36 -12.17
N GLY A 25 19.52 -3.48 -11.31
CA GLY A 25 18.86 -3.10 -10.06
C GLY A 25 17.46 -2.52 -10.31
N ASN A 26 17.35 -1.59 -11.27
CA ASN A 26 16.08 -1.00 -11.66
C ASN A 26 15.13 -2.03 -12.31
N ALA A 27 15.63 -2.94 -13.14
CA ALA A 27 14.81 -3.99 -13.75
C ALA A 27 14.27 -4.97 -12.72
N LEU A 28 15.09 -5.35 -11.73
CA LEU A 28 14.69 -6.26 -10.66
C LEU A 28 13.73 -5.63 -9.64
N SER A 29 13.79 -4.30 -9.47
CA SER A 29 12.89 -3.57 -8.56
C SER A 29 11.52 -3.27 -9.17
N ARG A 30 11.40 -3.29 -10.49
CA ARG A 30 10.13 -3.00 -11.20
C ARG A 30 8.98 -3.94 -10.84
N ASP A 31 9.29 -5.15 -10.42
CA ASP A 31 8.29 -6.16 -10.06
C ASP A 31 7.96 -6.18 -8.56
N VAL A 32 8.54 -5.28 -7.77
CA VAL A 32 8.31 -5.22 -6.34
C VAL A 32 7.23 -4.19 -6.02
N VAL A 33 6.18 -4.65 -5.37
CA VAL A 33 5.14 -3.79 -4.79
C VAL A 33 5.40 -3.65 -3.30
N HIS A 34 5.48 -2.43 -2.81
CA HIS A 34 5.62 -2.13 -1.39
C HIS A 34 4.28 -1.68 -0.83
N ILE A 35 3.94 -2.19 0.35
CA ILE A 35 2.77 -1.79 1.13
C ILE A 35 3.30 -1.24 2.44
N ASP A 36 3.12 0.03 2.69
CA ASP A 36 3.58 0.72 3.89
C ASP A 36 2.37 1.27 4.66
N LEU A 37 2.37 1.09 5.98
CA LEU A 37 1.46 1.78 6.88
C LEU A 37 2.13 3.04 7.40
N VAL A 38 1.48 4.19 7.32
CA VAL A 38 2.05 5.47 7.71
C VAL A 38 1.07 6.34 8.49
N GLY A 39 1.58 7.19 9.37
CA GLY A 39 0.80 8.14 10.14
C GLY A 39 0.34 7.61 11.50
N SER A 40 -0.88 7.93 11.90
CA SER A 40 -1.43 7.58 13.22
C SER A 40 -1.60 6.08 13.37
N ALA A 41 -1.13 5.51 14.48
CA ALA A 41 -1.25 4.08 14.76
C ALA A 41 -2.70 3.58 14.84
N ASN A 42 -3.66 4.44 15.21
CA ASN A 42 -5.08 4.06 15.30
C ASN A 42 -5.80 4.09 13.94
N ALA A 43 -5.34 4.95 13.02
CA ALA A 43 -5.94 5.13 11.71
C ALA A 43 -4.83 5.44 10.67
N PRO A 44 -3.87 4.51 10.47
CA PRO A 44 -2.80 4.74 9.51
C PRO A 44 -3.35 4.74 8.08
N ALA A 45 -2.74 5.56 7.23
CA ALA A 45 -2.92 5.42 5.80
C ALA A 45 -2.14 4.19 5.31
N VAL A 46 -2.64 3.59 4.24
CA VAL A 46 -1.96 2.51 3.51
C VAL A 46 -1.43 3.09 2.21
N VAL A 47 -0.13 3.02 2.02
CA VAL A 47 0.55 3.48 0.81
C VAL A 47 1.06 2.25 0.07
N VAL A 48 0.53 2.01 -1.11
CA VAL A 48 0.95 0.92 -1.99
C VAL A 48 1.72 1.52 -3.14
N THR A 49 3.00 1.19 -3.27
CA THR A 49 3.87 1.77 -4.29
C THR A 49 4.45 0.70 -5.21
N GLN A 50 4.54 1.02 -6.48
CA GLN A 50 5.30 0.25 -7.47
C GLN A 50 5.95 1.23 -8.43
N ASN A 51 7.26 1.18 -8.55
CA ASN A 51 8.05 2.16 -9.30
C ASN A 51 7.77 3.59 -8.81
N ASP A 52 7.32 4.46 -9.70
CA ASP A 52 7.00 5.87 -9.52
C ASP A 52 5.51 6.14 -9.27
N THR A 53 4.69 5.09 -9.18
CA THR A 53 3.24 5.20 -8.98
C THR A 53 2.81 4.70 -7.61
N ALA A 54 1.70 5.26 -7.11
CA ALA A 54 1.11 4.85 -5.83
C ALA A 54 -0.40 4.77 -5.85
N VAL A 55 -0.92 3.92 -4.96
CA VAL A 55 -2.32 3.88 -4.51
C VAL A 55 -2.34 4.17 -3.02
N VAL A 56 -3.17 5.10 -2.59
CA VAL A 56 -3.28 5.51 -1.20
C VAL A 56 -4.68 5.23 -0.67
N LEU A 57 -4.77 4.46 0.42
CA LEU A 57 -5.98 4.35 1.22
C LEU A 57 -5.83 5.24 2.45
N PHE A 58 -6.60 6.30 2.50
CA PHE A 58 -6.52 7.32 3.55
C PHE A 58 -7.59 7.11 4.62
N ARG A 59 -7.17 7.14 5.90
CA ARG A 59 -8.07 6.93 7.05
C ARG A 59 -7.84 7.93 8.18
N GLY A 60 -6.71 8.63 8.16
CA GLY A 60 -6.26 9.49 9.24
C GLY A 60 -6.65 10.98 9.08
N GLY A 61 -6.03 11.83 9.88
CA GLY A 61 -6.14 13.30 9.83
C GLY A 61 -4.95 13.96 9.14
N ALA A 62 -4.75 15.26 9.38
CA ALA A 62 -3.69 16.07 8.77
C ALA A 62 -2.27 15.54 9.04
N SER A 63 -1.99 15.06 10.25
CA SER A 63 -0.68 14.46 10.58
C SER A 63 -0.40 13.18 9.76
N THR A 64 -1.44 12.41 9.46
CA THR A 64 -1.33 11.23 8.59
C THR A 64 -1.09 11.65 7.15
N GLN A 65 -1.69 12.74 6.68
CA GLN A 65 -1.44 13.26 5.33
C GLN A 65 0.04 13.64 5.15
N ASN A 66 0.62 14.40 6.08
CA ASN A 66 2.04 14.74 6.04
C ASN A 66 2.94 13.49 6.04
N ALA A 67 2.56 12.46 6.80
CA ALA A 67 3.29 11.19 6.80
C ALA A 67 3.20 10.45 5.45
N VAL A 68 2.04 10.51 4.78
CA VAL A 68 1.86 9.96 3.42
C VAL A 68 2.74 10.70 2.43
N GLU A 69 2.71 12.04 2.41
CA GLU A 69 3.53 12.86 1.52
C GLU A 69 5.02 12.58 1.69
N ASN A 70 5.49 12.49 2.93
CA ASN A 70 6.87 12.11 3.24
C ASN A 70 7.22 10.70 2.75
N GLN A 71 6.30 9.74 2.88
CA GLN A 71 6.53 8.37 2.42
C GLN A 71 6.57 8.28 0.90
N LEU A 72 5.67 8.99 0.20
CA LEU A 72 5.68 9.08 -1.25
C LEU A 72 6.99 9.66 -1.78
N ALA A 73 7.47 10.75 -1.16
CA ALA A 73 8.75 11.36 -1.48
C ALA A 73 9.93 10.40 -1.25
N ARG A 74 9.95 9.67 -0.12
CA ARG A 74 10.99 8.66 0.18
C ARG A 74 11.00 7.50 -0.83
N ARG A 75 9.85 7.13 -1.38
CA ARG A 75 9.71 6.08 -2.39
C ARG A 75 9.94 6.59 -3.81
N GLY A 76 10.15 7.89 -4.02
CA GLY A 76 10.33 8.50 -5.33
C GLY A 76 9.07 8.44 -6.19
N VAL A 77 7.90 8.43 -5.55
CA VAL A 77 6.61 8.41 -6.26
C VAL A 77 6.39 9.76 -6.94
N GLN A 78 6.07 9.72 -8.22
CA GLN A 78 5.75 10.90 -9.03
C GLN A 78 4.24 11.07 -9.22
N THR A 79 3.50 9.96 -9.21
CA THR A 79 2.06 9.98 -9.48
C THR A 79 1.29 9.13 -8.48
N VAL A 80 0.31 9.72 -7.80
CA VAL A 80 -0.71 8.96 -7.07
C VAL A 80 -1.84 8.66 -8.05
N GLU A 81 -1.94 7.41 -8.51
CA GLU A 81 -2.99 7.01 -9.46
C GLU A 81 -4.38 7.01 -8.85
N LEU A 82 -4.46 6.60 -7.58
CA LEU A 82 -5.72 6.50 -6.87
C LEU A 82 -5.56 6.88 -5.40
N LEU A 83 -6.36 7.82 -4.96
CA LEU A 83 -6.61 8.13 -3.56
C LEU A 83 -8.01 7.65 -3.17
N VAL A 84 -8.09 6.77 -2.18
CA VAL A 84 -9.35 6.34 -1.57
C VAL A 84 -9.42 6.90 -0.16
N ASP A 85 -10.26 7.87 0.07
CA ASP A 85 -10.56 8.35 1.42
C ASP A 85 -11.67 7.51 2.04
N LEU A 86 -11.29 6.64 2.97
CA LEU A 86 -12.19 5.70 3.64
C LEU A 86 -12.96 6.34 4.80
N ARG A 87 -12.69 7.58 5.13
CA ARG A 87 -13.40 8.26 6.22
C ARG A 87 -14.84 8.56 5.81
N THR A 88 -15.75 8.29 6.71
CA THR A 88 -17.19 8.46 6.45
C THR A 88 -17.73 9.79 6.95
N LYS A 89 -17.01 10.43 7.86
CA LYS A 89 -17.29 11.75 8.44
C LYS A 89 -15.97 12.48 8.69
N PRO A 90 -15.25 12.90 7.64
CA PRO A 90 -13.99 13.60 7.81
C PRO A 90 -14.22 15.00 8.37
N GLN A 91 -13.45 15.40 9.37
CA GLN A 91 -13.43 16.78 9.88
C GLN A 91 -12.62 17.72 8.96
N THR A 92 -11.67 17.16 8.21
CA THR A 92 -10.80 17.89 7.29
C THR A 92 -10.73 17.16 5.97
N VAL A 93 -10.72 17.88 4.86
CA VAL A 93 -10.55 17.29 3.53
C VAL A 93 -9.10 16.84 3.36
N CYS A 94 -8.90 15.66 2.78
CA CYS A 94 -7.59 15.25 2.32
C CYS A 94 -7.26 16.01 1.03
N THR A 95 -6.14 16.75 1.02
CA THR A 95 -5.70 17.59 -0.10
C THR A 95 -4.61 16.93 -0.94
N LEU A 96 -4.29 15.65 -0.67
CA LEU A 96 -3.32 14.90 -1.48
C LEU A 96 -3.78 14.85 -2.93
N GLU A 97 -2.92 15.29 -3.84
CA GLU A 97 -3.20 15.24 -5.28
C GLU A 97 -3.12 13.80 -5.79
N ALA A 98 -4.12 13.41 -6.58
CA ALA A 98 -4.19 12.10 -7.20
C ALA A 98 -4.91 12.19 -8.56
N ALA A 99 -4.55 11.33 -9.51
CA ALA A 99 -5.21 11.26 -10.80
C ALA A 99 -6.70 10.89 -10.67
N ARG A 100 -7.03 10.07 -9.67
CA ARG A 100 -8.42 9.72 -9.32
C ARG A 100 -8.59 9.74 -7.81
N THR A 101 -9.70 10.32 -7.34
CA THR A 101 -10.07 10.33 -5.92
C THR A 101 -11.45 9.73 -5.72
N VAL A 102 -11.55 8.79 -4.78
CA VAL A 102 -12.82 8.23 -4.32
C VAL A 102 -12.97 8.53 -2.83
N ARG A 103 -14.11 9.09 -2.44
CA ARG A 103 -14.42 9.41 -1.05
C ARG A 103 -15.59 8.58 -0.58
N ALA A 104 -15.38 7.77 0.46
CA ALA A 104 -16.43 6.93 1.03
C ALA A 104 -17.63 7.76 1.55
N GLU A 105 -17.40 9.00 2.01
CA GLU A 105 -18.47 9.91 2.44
C GLU A 105 -19.48 10.25 1.32
N GLN A 106 -19.02 10.26 0.06
CA GLN A 106 -19.83 10.58 -1.11
C GLN A 106 -20.54 9.35 -1.71
N MET A 107 -20.17 8.15 -1.27
CA MET A 107 -20.81 6.91 -1.71
C MET A 107 -22.12 6.69 -0.95
N ALA A 108 -23.14 6.16 -1.62
CA ALA A 108 -24.35 5.72 -0.94
C ALA A 108 -24.05 4.56 0.02
N ALA A 109 -24.81 4.48 1.13
CA ALA A 109 -24.65 3.38 2.06
C ALA A 109 -24.98 2.03 1.38
N ASN A 110 -24.23 0.98 1.74
CA ASN A 110 -24.33 -0.37 1.19
C ASN A 110 -24.06 -0.45 -0.34
N THR A 111 -23.21 0.44 -0.84
CA THR A 111 -22.73 0.36 -2.22
C THR A 111 -21.26 -0.05 -2.26
N ALA A 112 -20.91 -0.76 -3.32
CA ALA A 112 -19.54 -1.14 -3.61
C ALA A 112 -19.09 -0.51 -4.94
N GLN A 113 -17.84 -0.09 -5.00
CA GLN A 113 -17.19 0.43 -6.21
C GLN A 113 -15.87 -0.30 -6.43
N GLU A 114 -15.70 -0.87 -7.61
CA GLU A 114 -14.45 -1.48 -8.03
C GLU A 114 -13.64 -0.52 -8.88
N LEU A 115 -12.34 -0.44 -8.57
CA LEU A 115 -11.38 0.44 -9.22
C LEU A 115 -10.15 -0.37 -9.62
N ARG A 116 -9.79 -0.30 -10.89
CA ARG A 116 -8.57 -0.90 -11.41
C ARG A 116 -7.53 0.18 -11.58
N CYS A 117 -6.38 -0.02 -10.98
CA CYS A 117 -5.22 0.86 -11.02
C CYS A 117 -3.93 0.04 -10.83
N THR A 118 -2.82 0.61 -11.19
CA THR A 118 -1.51 0.01 -10.92
C THR A 118 -0.99 0.54 -9.58
N PRO A 119 -0.49 -0.29 -8.65
CA PRO A 119 -0.23 -1.73 -8.79
C PRO A 119 -1.36 -2.65 -8.29
N ALA A 120 -2.51 -2.13 -7.91
CA ALA A 120 -3.55 -2.86 -7.20
C ALA A 120 -4.93 -2.71 -7.84
N ARG A 121 -5.78 -3.71 -7.64
CA ARG A 121 -7.23 -3.59 -7.81
C ARG A 121 -7.83 -3.26 -6.46
N VAL A 122 -8.65 -2.23 -6.39
CA VAL A 122 -9.28 -1.75 -5.17
C VAL A 122 -10.78 -1.87 -5.28
N GLU A 123 -11.40 -2.52 -4.32
CA GLU A 123 -12.84 -2.54 -4.14
C GLU A 123 -13.16 -1.77 -2.86
N VAL A 124 -13.97 -0.74 -2.96
CA VAL A 124 -14.41 0.09 -1.84
C VAL A 124 -15.87 -0.23 -1.54
N LEU A 125 -16.18 -0.61 -0.33
CA LEU A 125 -17.52 -0.86 0.16
C LEU A 125 -17.86 0.19 1.23
N ARG A 126 -18.96 0.90 1.05
CA ARG A 126 -19.53 1.83 2.04
C ARG A 126 -20.66 1.15 2.79
N THR A 127 -20.56 1.08 4.13
CA THR A 127 -21.63 0.63 5.02
C THR A 127 -22.25 1.80 5.76
N ARG A 128 -23.31 1.59 6.55
CA ARG A 128 -23.92 2.66 7.36
C ARG A 128 -22.98 3.22 8.41
N GLY A 129 -22.18 2.38 9.06
CA GLY A 129 -21.29 2.76 10.18
C GLY A 129 -19.84 3.01 9.79
N GLY A 130 -19.41 2.59 8.59
CA GLY A 130 -18.02 2.63 8.19
C GLY A 130 -17.80 2.38 6.72
N SER A 131 -16.57 2.15 6.35
CA SER A 131 -16.16 1.74 5.02
C SER A 131 -15.05 0.69 5.06
N LEU A 132 -14.98 -0.11 4.02
CA LEU A 132 -13.99 -1.14 3.82
C LEU A 132 -13.35 -0.96 2.45
N ALA A 133 -12.03 -1.08 2.38
CA ALA A 133 -11.34 -1.25 1.10
C ALA A 133 -10.67 -2.62 1.05
N ARG A 134 -10.92 -3.36 -0.02
CA ARG A 134 -10.23 -4.60 -0.36
C ARG A 134 -9.24 -4.31 -1.48
N LEU A 135 -7.95 -4.52 -1.19
CA LEU A 135 -6.87 -4.43 -2.14
C LEU A 135 -6.52 -5.83 -2.65
N THR A 136 -6.41 -5.99 -3.94
CA THR A 136 -5.90 -7.21 -4.56
C THR A 136 -4.63 -6.90 -5.33
N ILE A 137 -3.52 -7.55 -4.95
CA ILE A 137 -2.20 -7.40 -5.56
C ILE A 137 -1.72 -8.80 -5.95
N GLY A 138 -1.75 -9.09 -7.26
CA GLY A 138 -1.57 -10.47 -7.74
C GLY A 138 -2.66 -11.39 -7.21
N ASN A 139 -2.27 -12.43 -6.45
CA ASN A 139 -3.17 -13.38 -5.79
C ASN A 139 -3.40 -13.08 -4.30
N ARG A 140 -2.90 -11.96 -3.80
CA ARG A 140 -2.98 -11.60 -2.38
C ARG A 140 -4.05 -10.55 -2.14
N GLN A 141 -4.79 -10.73 -1.04
CA GLN A 141 -5.89 -9.85 -0.65
C GLN A 141 -5.58 -9.20 0.70
N PHE A 142 -5.76 -7.89 0.74
CA PHE A 142 -5.58 -7.04 1.90
C PHE A 142 -6.88 -6.27 2.16
N VAL A 143 -7.24 -6.12 3.41
CA VAL A 143 -8.45 -5.37 3.80
C VAL A 143 -8.09 -4.27 4.78
N ALA A 144 -8.56 -3.07 4.50
CA ALA A 144 -8.51 -1.91 5.36
C ALA A 144 -9.92 -1.49 5.76
N LEU A 145 -10.11 -1.17 7.04
CA LEU A 145 -11.39 -0.74 7.60
C LEU A 145 -11.30 0.69 8.13
N SER A 146 -12.38 1.44 8.05
CA SER A 146 -12.54 2.75 8.67
C SER A 146 -13.94 2.86 9.28
N GLY A 147 -14.02 3.20 10.57
CA GLY A 147 -15.28 3.22 11.31
C GLY A 147 -15.80 1.83 11.69
N ASN A 148 -17.07 1.75 12.07
CA ASN A 148 -17.73 0.50 12.43
C ASN A 148 -18.33 -0.14 11.17
N VAL A 149 -17.66 -1.17 10.65
CA VAL A 149 -18.10 -1.90 9.46
C VAL A 149 -18.88 -3.14 9.87
N GLU A 150 -20.16 -3.16 9.54
CA GLU A 150 -21.04 -4.30 9.74
C GLU A 150 -21.43 -4.90 8.41
N LEU A 151 -21.21 -6.20 8.23
CA LEU A 151 -21.54 -6.97 7.05
C LEU A 151 -22.38 -8.18 7.43
N ALA A 152 -23.32 -8.57 6.56
CA ALA A 152 -24.11 -9.79 6.73
C ALA A 152 -23.22 -11.03 6.73
N GLU A 153 -22.20 -11.04 5.85
CA GLU A 153 -21.20 -12.09 5.77
C GLU A 153 -19.79 -11.50 5.86
N PRO A 154 -18.88 -12.08 6.68
CA PRO A 154 -17.52 -11.60 6.78
C PRO A 154 -16.74 -11.76 5.47
N VAL A 155 -16.02 -10.73 5.07
CA VAL A 155 -15.10 -10.77 3.93
C VAL A 155 -13.83 -11.52 4.32
N SER A 156 -13.38 -12.43 3.48
CA SER A 156 -12.11 -13.14 3.68
C SER A 156 -10.95 -12.35 3.06
N ALA A 157 -9.83 -12.27 3.79
CA ALA A 157 -8.59 -11.67 3.32
C ALA A 157 -7.38 -12.40 3.89
N GLN A 158 -6.24 -12.35 3.22
CA GLN A 158 -4.99 -12.88 3.76
C GLN A 158 -4.39 -11.93 4.81
N TRP A 159 -4.58 -10.62 4.63
CA TRP A 159 -4.03 -9.59 5.49
C TRP A 159 -5.08 -8.56 5.91
N LEU A 160 -5.13 -8.30 7.21
CA LEU A 160 -5.85 -7.16 7.76
C LEU A 160 -4.88 -5.99 7.95
N LEU A 161 -5.25 -4.81 7.48
CA LEU A 161 -4.43 -3.60 7.57
C LEU A 161 -4.90 -2.73 8.73
N ALA A 162 -4.15 -2.74 9.81
CA ALA A 162 -4.31 -1.97 11.04
C ALA A 162 -5.77 -1.66 11.44
N SER A 163 -6.28 -2.34 12.44
CA SER A 163 -7.61 -2.08 13.01
C SER A 163 -7.50 -1.95 14.52
N PRO A 164 -7.90 -0.81 15.13
CA PRO A 164 -7.81 -0.62 16.58
C PRO A 164 -8.76 -1.51 17.37
N ALA A 165 -9.86 -1.93 16.76
CA ALA A 165 -10.80 -2.90 17.33
C ALA A 165 -10.74 -4.22 16.56
N LYS A 166 -11.02 -5.34 17.23
CA LYS A 166 -11.13 -6.65 16.58
C LYS A 166 -12.29 -6.62 15.58
N PRO A 167 -12.03 -6.75 14.26
CA PRO A 167 -13.10 -6.67 13.30
C PRO A 167 -13.90 -7.97 13.26
N THR A 168 -15.22 -7.86 13.27
CA THR A 168 -16.16 -8.96 13.05
C THR A 168 -16.49 -9.16 11.56
N ALA A 169 -16.33 -8.09 10.78
CA ALA A 169 -16.65 -8.06 9.35
C ALA A 169 -15.58 -8.73 8.44
N VAL A 170 -14.43 -9.15 8.98
CA VAL A 170 -13.31 -9.69 8.20
C VAL A 170 -12.77 -10.96 8.84
N ARG A 171 -12.57 -12.00 8.01
CA ARG A 171 -11.77 -13.19 8.34
C ARG A 171 -10.38 -12.97 7.75
N TYR A 172 -9.33 -13.04 8.55
CA TYR A 172 -7.96 -12.75 8.13
C TYR A 172 -6.98 -13.79 8.65
N GLY A 173 -5.85 -13.96 7.94
CA GLY A 173 -4.77 -14.84 8.37
C GLY A 173 -3.64 -14.10 9.08
N ASN A 174 -3.36 -12.84 8.67
CA ASN A 174 -2.25 -12.03 9.18
C ASN A 174 -2.68 -10.59 9.41
N VAL A 175 -1.90 -9.85 10.21
CA VAL A 175 -2.14 -8.43 10.48
C VAL A 175 -0.90 -7.61 10.13
N LEU A 176 -1.10 -6.50 9.45
CA LEU A 176 -0.11 -5.45 9.23
C LEU A 176 -0.49 -4.26 10.11
N ALA A 177 0.37 -3.83 11.03
CA ALA A 177 0.05 -2.77 11.98
C ALA A 177 1.28 -1.97 12.41
N LEU A 178 1.09 -0.68 12.76
CA LEU A 178 2.13 0.20 13.30
C LEU A 178 2.39 -0.03 14.79
N ARG A 179 1.44 -0.63 15.49
CA ARG A 179 1.55 -0.98 16.91
C ARG A 179 0.77 -2.26 17.20
N ARG A 180 1.06 -2.86 18.35
CA ARG A 180 0.24 -3.95 18.87
C ARG A 180 -1.09 -3.41 19.40
N TYR A 181 -2.18 -4.08 19.08
CA TYR A 181 -3.51 -3.85 19.63
C TYR A 181 -3.81 -4.90 20.69
N ASP A 182 -4.63 -4.55 21.69
CA ASP A 182 -4.94 -5.41 22.86
C ASP A 182 -5.63 -6.74 22.48
N TRP A 183 -6.30 -6.76 21.32
CA TRP A 183 -6.99 -7.94 20.82
C TRP A 183 -6.09 -8.92 20.03
N LEU A 184 -4.81 -8.56 19.76
CA LEU A 184 -3.84 -9.41 19.08
C LEU A 184 -3.17 -10.38 20.04
N GLU A 185 -3.03 -11.63 19.63
CA GLU A 185 -2.36 -12.67 20.41
C GLU A 185 -0.85 -12.40 20.57
N SER A 186 -0.24 -12.96 21.63
CA SER A 186 1.15 -12.64 22.01
C SER A 186 2.21 -13.02 20.97
N GLY A 187 1.92 -13.93 20.05
CA GLY A 187 2.84 -14.44 19.03
C GLY A 187 2.76 -13.77 17.66
N ASP A 188 1.79 -12.87 17.43
CA ASP A 188 1.60 -12.29 16.12
C ASP A 188 2.77 -11.37 15.72
N ALA A 189 3.41 -11.67 14.59
CA ALA A 189 4.35 -10.76 13.96
C ALA A 189 3.60 -9.57 13.37
N LEU A 190 4.03 -8.35 13.71
CA LEU A 190 3.38 -7.11 13.29
C LEU A 190 4.33 -6.29 12.39
N PRO A 191 4.47 -6.64 11.11
CA PRO A 191 5.21 -5.78 10.21
C PRO A 191 4.43 -4.49 9.95
N ALA A 192 5.15 -3.36 9.86
CA ALA A 192 4.58 -2.08 9.43
C ALA A 192 4.66 -1.89 7.91
N SER A 193 5.45 -2.70 7.24
CA SER A 193 5.61 -2.69 5.79
C SER A 193 5.76 -4.10 5.23
N LEU A 194 5.38 -4.28 3.99
CA LEU A 194 5.47 -5.54 3.27
C LEU A 194 5.94 -5.28 1.83
N SER A 195 6.88 -6.10 1.35
CA SER A 195 7.32 -6.07 -0.04
C SER A 195 6.89 -7.34 -0.75
N LEU A 196 6.22 -7.19 -1.88
CA LEU A 196 5.69 -8.29 -2.67
C LEU A 196 6.33 -8.29 -4.05
N ARG A 197 6.85 -9.43 -4.50
CA ARG A 197 7.20 -9.60 -5.92
C ARG A 197 5.95 -9.97 -6.71
N ARG A 198 5.70 -9.24 -7.79
CA ARG A 198 4.63 -9.53 -8.74
C ARG A 198 5.09 -10.67 -9.65
N GLY A 199 4.56 -11.86 -9.43
CA GLY A 199 4.79 -12.98 -10.34
C GLY A 199 6.00 -13.85 -10.03
N GLY A 200 5.79 -14.76 -9.13
CA GLY A 200 6.50 -16.02 -8.99
C GLY A 200 5.48 -17.11 -8.85
N GLY A 201 4.60 -17.25 -9.83
CA GLY A 201 3.84 -18.48 -10.01
C GLY A 201 4.85 -19.58 -10.32
N ARG A 202 5.36 -20.30 -9.33
CA ARG A 202 5.91 -21.64 -9.55
C ARG A 202 4.77 -22.42 -10.18
N LYS A 203 4.93 -22.76 -11.47
CA LYS A 203 4.28 -23.93 -12.01
C LYS A 203 4.77 -25.08 -11.15
N ALA A 204 3.88 -25.66 -10.35
CA ALA A 204 4.07 -27.00 -9.82
C ALA A 204 3.92 -27.93 -11.03
N GLU A 205 4.99 -28.58 -11.41
CA GLU A 205 4.93 -29.83 -12.15
C GLU A 205 4.54 -30.95 -11.19
#